data_5de9d38fa86cefa0fc6a1f1615d9505a
#
_entry.id   5de9d38fa86cefa0fc6a1f1615d9505a
#
_cell.length_a   1.000
_cell.length_b   1.000
_cell.length_c   1.000
_cell.angle_alpha   90.00
_cell.angle_beta   90.00
_cell.angle_gamma   90.00
#
_symmetry.space_group_name_H-M   'P 1'
#
loop_
_entity.id
_entity.type
_entity.pdbx_description
1 polymer ?
#
loop_
_entity_poly.entity_id
_entity_poly.type
_entity_poly.pdbx_seq_one_letter_code
_entity_poly.pdbx_strand_id
1 'polypeptide(L)'
;VVAAAQQALARAGLTAADLDLIIVATDTPDYLSPATASVVQGKLGASQAGAFDVNCACAAWVTALDIGSRYIATDESYRRILVAGAYGMTRFLDWHDKQTGTLFADGAGAVILGAGAEPGFLGGKLLAIGEFHDALGIYTGGTFRPATPEVINAQGKVSSPSESWVT
;
A
#
# COMPACT_ATOMS: atom_id res chain seq x y z
N VAL A 1 7.82 -5.49 -4.32
CA VAL A 1 8.11 -4.96 -2.97
C VAL A 1 9.44 -5.47 -2.46
N VAL A 2 9.66 -6.80 -2.35
CA VAL A 2 10.88 -7.37 -1.75
C VAL A 2 12.16 -6.83 -2.39
N ALA A 3 12.24 -6.78 -3.73
CA ALA A 3 13.42 -6.24 -4.41
C ALA A 3 13.67 -4.75 -4.10
N ALA A 4 12.60 -3.93 -4.02
CA ALA A 4 12.71 -2.53 -3.63
C ALA A 4 13.18 -2.37 -2.17
N ALA A 5 12.65 -3.20 -1.27
CA ALA A 5 13.05 -3.23 0.13
C ALA A 5 14.54 -3.63 0.30
N GLN A 6 15.01 -4.65 -0.42
CA GLN A 6 16.42 -5.06 -0.42
C GLN A 6 17.34 -3.95 -0.91
N GLN A 7 16.94 -3.20 -1.95
CA GLN A 7 17.70 -2.04 -2.42
C GLN A 7 17.73 -0.91 -1.38
N ALA A 8 16.61 -0.64 -0.71
CA ALA A 8 16.55 0.37 0.35
C ALA A 8 17.45 0.00 1.53
N LEU A 9 17.41 -1.25 1.98
CA LEU A 9 18.28 -1.77 3.03
C LEU A 9 19.78 -1.65 2.64
N ALA A 10 20.13 -2.09 1.44
CA ALA A 10 21.50 -2.02 0.96
C ALA A 10 22.02 -0.56 0.91
N ARG A 11 21.20 0.38 0.44
CA ARG A 11 21.57 1.81 0.42
C ARG A 11 21.71 2.41 1.82
N ALA A 12 20.95 1.90 2.78
CA ALA A 12 21.02 2.33 4.18
C ALA A 12 22.15 1.65 4.96
N GLY A 13 22.85 0.65 4.37
CA GLY A 13 23.85 -0.16 5.06
C GLY A 13 23.25 -1.04 6.16
N LEU A 14 21.99 -1.47 5.99
CA LEU A 14 21.21 -2.24 6.94
C LEU A 14 20.88 -3.63 6.40
N THR A 15 20.49 -4.52 7.31
CA THR A 15 19.95 -5.85 7.03
C THR A 15 18.49 -5.93 7.44
N ALA A 16 17.81 -6.99 7.04
CA ALA A 16 16.41 -7.21 7.45
C ALA A 16 16.25 -7.41 8.98
N ALA A 17 17.28 -7.88 9.66
CA ALA A 17 17.29 -8.06 11.12
C ALA A 17 17.29 -6.72 11.89
N ASP A 18 17.66 -5.62 11.23
CA ASP A 18 17.68 -4.29 11.83
C ASP A 18 16.32 -3.59 11.82
N LEU A 19 15.31 -4.18 11.17
CA LEU A 19 13.98 -3.59 11.05
C LEU A 19 13.10 -3.86 12.26
N ASP A 20 12.45 -2.83 12.77
CA ASP A 20 11.47 -2.91 13.86
C ASP A 20 10.03 -3.02 13.32
N LEU A 21 9.77 -2.44 12.13
CA LEU A 21 8.45 -2.41 11.54
C LEU A 21 8.53 -2.37 10.01
N ILE A 22 7.56 -3.01 9.36
CA ILE A 22 7.33 -2.97 7.92
C ILE A 22 5.92 -2.48 7.65
N ILE A 23 5.79 -1.38 6.91
CA ILE A 23 4.50 -0.83 6.48
C ILE A 23 4.44 -0.90 4.97
N VAL A 24 3.45 -1.61 4.42
CA VAL A 24 3.22 -1.65 2.98
C VAL A 24 1.98 -0.84 2.63
N ALA A 25 2.17 0.16 1.79
CA ALA A 25 1.12 1.01 1.25
C ALA A 25 0.64 0.40 -0.08
N THR A 26 -0.57 -0.15 -0.10
CA THR A 26 -1.16 -0.78 -1.29
C THR A 26 -2.67 -0.87 -1.20
N ASP A 27 -3.36 -0.74 -2.34
CA ASP A 27 -4.76 -1.11 -2.54
C ASP A 27 -4.91 -2.32 -3.49
N THR A 28 -3.77 -2.89 -3.91
CA THR A 28 -3.70 -4.11 -4.70
C THR A 28 -2.88 -5.18 -3.97
N PRO A 29 -3.32 -5.61 -2.77
CA PRO A 29 -2.58 -6.57 -1.96
C PRO A 29 -2.47 -7.93 -2.66
N ASP A 30 -1.43 -8.72 -2.32
CA ASP A 30 -1.28 -10.09 -2.82
C ASP A 30 -2.49 -10.96 -2.45
N TYR A 31 -3.04 -10.76 -1.25
CA TYR A 31 -4.19 -11.49 -0.69
C TYR A 31 -5.06 -10.53 0.13
N LEU A 32 -6.35 -10.86 0.30
CA LEU A 32 -7.18 -10.20 1.32
C LEU A 32 -6.64 -10.46 2.74
N SER A 33 -6.04 -11.62 2.95
CA SER A 33 -5.33 -12.05 4.16
C SER A 33 -4.41 -13.21 3.79
N PRO A 34 -3.14 -13.23 4.25
CA PRO A 34 -2.49 -12.28 5.16
C PRO A 34 -2.20 -10.93 4.52
N ALA A 35 -1.80 -9.94 5.35
CA ALA A 35 -1.30 -8.67 4.87
C ALA A 35 -0.05 -8.84 3.98
N THR A 36 0.08 -8.02 2.93
CA THR A 36 1.26 -8.02 2.04
C THR A 36 2.54 -7.75 2.81
N ALA A 37 2.49 -6.87 3.83
CA ALA A 37 3.61 -6.59 4.70
C ALA A 37 4.11 -7.84 5.44
N SER A 38 3.21 -8.73 5.89
CA SER A 38 3.59 -10.00 6.53
C SER A 38 4.29 -10.94 5.55
N VAL A 39 3.84 -10.98 4.29
CA VAL A 39 4.49 -11.75 3.22
C VAL A 39 5.90 -11.20 2.94
N VAL A 40 6.02 -9.88 2.88
CA VAL A 40 7.31 -9.18 2.68
C VAL A 40 8.25 -9.44 3.84
N GLN A 41 7.76 -9.36 5.09
CA GLN A 41 8.51 -9.65 6.32
C GLN A 41 9.12 -11.05 6.27
N GLY A 42 8.30 -12.06 5.96
CA GLY A 42 8.77 -13.44 5.85
C GLY A 42 9.80 -13.64 4.73
N LYS A 43 9.56 -13.05 3.54
CA LYS A 43 10.48 -13.15 2.39
C LYS A 43 11.82 -12.42 2.61
N LEU A 44 11.84 -11.35 3.41
CA LEU A 44 13.06 -10.64 3.80
C LEU A 44 13.81 -11.33 4.93
N GLY A 45 13.16 -12.20 5.70
CA GLY A 45 13.72 -12.77 6.93
C GLY A 45 13.76 -11.78 8.10
N ALA A 46 12.91 -10.74 8.08
CA ALA A 46 12.84 -9.70 9.13
C ALA A 46 12.03 -10.19 10.34
N SER A 47 12.45 -11.28 10.97
CA SER A 47 11.66 -12.02 11.98
C SER A 47 11.32 -11.22 13.24
N GLN A 48 12.01 -10.13 13.53
CA GLN A 48 11.76 -9.27 14.69
C GLN A 48 10.82 -8.09 14.36
N ALA A 49 10.59 -7.80 13.08
CA ALA A 49 9.78 -6.67 12.67
C ALA A 49 8.29 -6.94 12.80
N GLY A 50 7.53 -5.98 13.33
CA GLY A 50 6.09 -5.93 13.14
C GLY A 50 5.74 -5.68 11.66
N ALA A 51 4.49 -5.99 11.24
CA ALA A 51 4.11 -5.80 9.84
C ALA A 51 2.61 -5.53 9.69
N PHE A 52 2.23 -4.53 8.89
CA PHE A 52 0.85 -4.27 8.49
C PHE A 52 0.77 -3.48 7.18
N ASP A 53 -0.39 -3.58 6.52
CA ASP A 53 -0.69 -2.83 5.31
C ASP A 53 -1.49 -1.56 5.63
N VAL A 54 -1.31 -0.54 4.78
CA VAL A 54 -2.12 0.69 4.76
C VAL A 54 -2.79 0.79 3.41
N ASN A 55 -4.11 0.93 3.40
CA ASN A 55 -4.90 1.15 2.19
C ASN A 55 -5.67 2.47 2.29
N CYS A 56 -5.30 3.43 1.50
CA CYS A 56 -6.05 4.64 1.15
C CYS A 56 -5.64 5.08 -0.26
N ALA A 57 -5.65 4.12 -1.19
CA ALA A 57 -5.26 4.28 -2.59
C ALA A 57 -3.88 4.95 -2.74
N CYS A 58 -3.72 5.90 -3.67
CA CYS A 58 -2.44 6.58 -3.89
C CYS A 58 -1.93 7.36 -2.66
N ALA A 59 -2.82 7.84 -1.79
CA ALA A 59 -2.46 8.52 -0.55
C ALA A 59 -1.84 7.57 0.50
N ALA A 60 -1.94 6.26 0.31
CA ALA A 60 -1.38 5.27 1.23
C ALA A 60 0.13 5.45 1.47
N TRP A 61 0.88 5.85 0.45
CA TRP A 61 2.31 6.11 0.57
C TRP A 61 2.62 7.20 1.59
N VAL A 62 2.02 8.40 1.43
CA VAL A 62 2.26 9.51 2.35
C VAL A 62 1.67 9.24 3.73
N THR A 63 0.56 8.49 3.80
CA THR A 63 -0.03 8.04 5.07
C THR A 63 0.90 7.08 5.81
N ALA A 64 1.51 6.12 5.11
CA ALA A 64 2.48 5.19 5.69
C ALA A 64 3.73 5.91 6.19
N LEU A 65 4.21 6.93 5.47
CA LEU A 65 5.32 7.80 5.92
C LEU A 65 4.94 8.58 7.19
N ASP A 66 3.74 9.16 7.25
CA ASP A 66 3.24 9.86 8.45
C ASP A 66 3.15 8.91 9.65
N ILE A 67 2.56 7.72 9.45
CA ILE A 67 2.43 6.70 10.49
C ILE A 67 3.81 6.27 11.01
N GLY A 68 4.73 5.88 10.12
CA GLY A 68 6.07 5.44 10.50
C GLY A 68 6.87 6.53 11.20
N SER A 69 6.76 7.79 10.74
CA SER A 69 7.42 8.93 11.39
C SER A 69 6.91 9.17 12.80
N ARG A 70 5.60 9.00 13.03
CA ARG A 70 5.01 9.13 14.37
C ARG A 70 5.46 8.00 15.29
N TYR A 71 5.53 6.75 14.82
CA TYR A 71 6.08 5.65 15.60
C TYR A 71 7.49 5.98 16.10
N ILE A 72 8.39 6.41 15.20
CA ILE A 72 9.77 6.79 15.57
C ILE A 72 9.80 7.96 16.56
N ALA A 73 8.90 8.95 16.38
CA ALA A 73 8.88 10.13 17.23
C ALA A 73 8.30 9.90 18.63
N THR A 74 7.47 8.86 18.82
CA THR A 74 6.72 8.65 20.07
C THR A 74 7.09 7.38 20.83
N ASP A 75 7.83 6.46 20.22
CA ASP A 75 8.18 5.19 20.83
C ASP A 75 9.61 4.77 20.45
N GLU A 76 10.50 4.76 21.44
CA GLU A 76 11.93 4.45 21.27
C GLU A 76 12.20 3.01 20.81
N SER A 77 11.23 2.10 20.89
CA SER A 77 11.34 0.73 20.38
C SER A 77 11.33 0.67 18.86
N TYR A 78 10.84 1.72 18.16
CA TYR A 78 10.82 1.82 16.72
C TYR A 78 11.90 2.78 16.21
N ARG A 79 13.02 2.23 15.78
CA ARG A 79 14.17 3.01 15.31
C ARG A 79 14.39 2.93 13.81
N ARG A 80 13.96 1.82 13.18
CA ARG A 80 14.13 1.56 11.74
C ARG A 80 12.86 0.93 11.17
N ILE A 81 12.15 1.71 10.37
CA ILE A 81 10.88 1.32 9.77
C ILE A 81 11.05 1.27 8.26
N LEU A 82 10.78 0.12 7.66
CA LEU A 82 10.64 0.00 6.22
C LEU A 82 9.24 0.45 5.82
N VAL A 83 9.16 1.47 4.98
CA VAL A 83 7.93 1.87 4.29
C VAL A 83 8.08 1.50 2.82
N ALA A 84 7.15 0.71 2.30
CA ALA A 84 7.11 0.32 0.90
C ALA A 84 5.75 0.64 0.28
N GLY A 85 5.76 1.22 -0.92
CA GLY A 85 4.57 1.35 -1.76
C GLY A 85 4.59 0.27 -2.83
N ALA A 86 3.44 -0.32 -3.11
CA ALA A 86 3.30 -1.37 -4.11
C ALA A 86 1.99 -1.23 -4.87
N TYR A 87 2.07 -1.36 -6.18
CA TYR A 87 0.94 -1.27 -7.08
C TYR A 87 1.01 -2.37 -8.13
N GLY A 88 -0.02 -3.19 -8.23
CA GLY A 88 -0.22 -4.21 -9.25
C GLY A 88 -1.51 -3.94 -10.03
N MET A 89 -1.74 -2.69 -10.40
CA MET A 89 -3.01 -2.19 -10.93
C MET A 89 -3.33 -2.71 -12.33
N THR A 90 -2.32 -3.09 -13.12
CA THR A 90 -2.55 -3.61 -14.48
C THR A 90 -3.45 -4.84 -14.53
N ARG A 91 -3.55 -5.59 -13.41
CA ARG A 91 -4.46 -6.75 -13.27
C ARG A 91 -5.93 -6.38 -13.15
N PHE A 92 -6.21 -5.16 -12.73
CA PHE A 92 -7.55 -4.67 -12.44
C PHE A 92 -8.09 -3.70 -13.49
N LEU A 93 -7.24 -3.23 -14.41
CA LEU A 93 -7.63 -2.25 -15.44
C LEU A 93 -8.53 -2.86 -16.50
N ASP A 94 -9.52 -2.09 -16.93
CA ASP A 94 -10.17 -2.31 -18.20
C ASP A 94 -9.36 -1.65 -19.33
N TRP A 95 -8.63 -2.46 -20.09
CA TRP A 95 -7.80 -1.99 -21.19
C TRP A 95 -8.58 -1.39 -22.36
N HIS A 96 -9.91 -1.53 -22.38
CA HIS A 96 -10.80 -0.86 -23.34
C HIS A 96 -11.24 0.52 -22.83
N ASP A 97 -11.13 0.79 -21.54
CA ASP A 97 -11.38 2.12 -20.97
C ASP A 97 -10.12 2.98 -21.08
N LYS A 98 -10.12 3.90 -22.06
CA LYS A 98 -9.01 4.83 -22.26
C LYS A 98 -8.84 5.87 -21.16
N GLN A 99 -9.87 6.10 -20.35
CA GLN A 99 -9.80 7.07 -19.25
C GLN A 99 -8.97 6.54 -18.08
N THR A 100 -9.07 5.25 -17.79
CA THR A 100 -8.32 4.62 -16.71
C THR A 100 -7.09 3.84 -17.18
N GLY A 101 -7.20 3.10 -18.30
CA GLY A 101 -6.14 2.22 -18.78
C GLY A 101 -4.81 2.91 -19.13
N THR A 102 -4.84 4.21 -19.43
CA THR A 102 -3.64 4.99 -19.75
C THR A 102 -3.01 5.68 -18.55
N LEU A 103 -3.67 5.67 -17.38
CA LEU A 103 -3.24 6.41 -16.19
C LEU A 103 -2.47 5.55 -15.19
N PHE A 104 -2.69 4.25 -15.19
CA PHE A 104 -2.17 3.36 -14.16
C PHE A 104 -1.11 2.40 -14.72
N ALA A 105 -0.18 2.02 -13.85
CA ALA A 105 0.87 1.05 -14.15
C ALA A 105 1.22 0.27 -12.88
N ASP A 106 2.10 -0.73 -13.00
CA ASP A 106 2.63 -1.49 -11.88
C ASP A 106 3.96 -0.91 -11.43
N GLY A 107 4.23 -1.00 -10.15
CA GLY A 107 5.49 -0.56 -9.59
C GLY A 107 5.60 -0.80 -8.09
N ALA A 108 6.84 -0.71 -7.59
CA ALA A 108 7.11 -0.71 -6.17
C ALA A 108 8.32 0.16 -5.84
N GLY A 109 8.23 0.88 -4.72
CA GLY A 109 9.31 1.66 -4.14
C GLY A 109 9.40 1.44 -2.64
N ALA A 110 10.57 1.66 -2.04
CA ALA A 110 10.75 1.52 -0.62
C ALA A 110 11.76 2.52 -0.06
N VAL A 111 11.55 2.92 1.19
CA VAL A 111 12.47 3.73 1.98
C VAL A 111 12.62 3.16 3.39
N ILE A 112 13.73 3.48 4.04
CA ILE A 112 13.92 3.23 5.46
C ILE A 112 13.78 4.57 6.20
N LEU A 113 12.83 4.62 7.12
CA LEU A 113 12.75 5.69 8.09
C LEU A 113 13.64 5.34 9.29
N GLY A 114 14.39 6.32 9.78
CA GLY A 114 15.28 6.15 10.92
C GLY A 114 15.19 7.33 11.89
N ALA A 115 15.45 7.08 13.16
CA ALA A 115 15.63 8.14 14.14
C ALA A 115 16.86 8.98 13.77
N GLY A 116 16.70 10.29 13.67
CA GLY A 116 17.76 11.25 13.40
C GLY A 116 17.97 12.22 14.56
N ALA A 117 19.11 12.92 14.58
CA ALA A 117 19.38 13.96 15.57
C ALA A 117 18.51 15.21 15.35
N GLU A 118 18.15 15.48 14.10
CA GLU A 118 17.33 16.63 13.72
C GLU A 118 15.93 16.17 13.30
N PRO A 119 14.88 16.96 13.59
CA PRO A 119 13.51 16.65 13.19
C PRO A 119 13.37 16.62 11.66
N GLY A 120 13.24 15.42 11.07
CA GLY A 120 12.97 15.25 9.63
C GLY A 120 11.48 15.34 9.30
N PHE A 121 10.60 14.92 10.21
CA PHE A 121 9.16 14.99 10.07
C PHE A 121 8.61 16.26 10.70
N LEU A 122 8.03 17.15 9.89
CA LEU A 122 7.51 18.44 10.34
C LEU A 122 6.03 18.39 10.72
N GLY A 123 5.28 17.45 10.15
CA GLY A 123 3.87 17.26 10.43
C GLY A 123 3.13 16.67 9.24
N GLY A 124 1.92 16.18 9.50
CA GLY A 124 1.02 15.63 8.49
C GLY A 124 -0.43 15.89 8.88
N LYS A 125 -1.31 16.03 7.88
CA LYS A 125 -2.75 16.10 8.05
C LYS A 125 -3.42 15.20 7.02
N LEU A 126 -4.22 14.26 7.51
CA LEU A 126 -5.00 13.36 6.68
C LEU A 126 -6.40 13.95 6.49
N LEU A 127 -6.87 13.97 5.25
CA LEU A 127 -8.21 14.42 4.88
C LEU A 127 -8.82 13.38 3.94
N ALA A 128 -10.12 13.17 4.06
CA ALA A 128 -10.89 12.32 3.16
C ALA A 128 -12.23 12.98 2.83
N ILE A 129 -12.70 12.80 1.59
CA ILE A 129 -13.99 13.25 1.11
C ILE A 129 -14.81 12.01 0.78
N GLY A 130 -15.44 11.45 1.81
CA GLY A 130 -16.14 10.16 1.72
C GLY A 130 -17.35 10.14 0.78
N GLU A 131 -17.91 11.30 0.43
CA GLU A 131 -19.00 11.43 -0.54
C GLU A 131 -18.62 10.98 -1.95
N PHE A 132 -17.32 10.93 -2.28
CA PHE A 132 -16.81 10.45 -3.56
C PHE A 132 -16.32 8.99 -3.53
N HIS A 133 -16.76 8.19 -2.56
CA HIS A 133 -16.33 6.80 -2.37
C HIS A 133 -16.60 5.89 -3.58
N ASP A 134 -17.54 6.28 -4.45
CA ASP A 134 -17.94 5.56 -5.65
C ASP A 134 -17.42 6.19 -6.97
N ALA A 135 -16.63 7.27 -6.89
CA ALA A 135 -16.14 7.98 -8.07
C ALA A 135 -15.09 7.18 -8.86
N LEU A 136 -14.24 6.41 -8.18
CA LEU A 136 -13.21 5.56 -8.80
C LEU A 136 -12.80 4.47 -7.82
N GLY A 137 -12.74 3.22 -8.26
CA GLY A 137 -12.35 2.12 -7.37
C GLY A 137 -12.27 0.76 -8.04
N ILE A 138 -11.84 -0.22 -7.25
CA ILE A 138 -11.92 -1.66 -7.55
C ILE A 138 -13.07 -2.21 -6.72
N TYR A 139 -14.25 -2.30 -7.31
CA TYR A 139 -15.48 -2.58 -6.56
C TYR A 139 -15.80 -4.08 -6.42
N THR A 140 -14.97 -4.96 -6.96
CA THR A 140 -15.18 -6.42 -6.93
C THR A 140 -14.05 -7.12 -6.18
N GLY A 141 -14.39 -8.15 -5.41
CA GLY A 141 -13.43 -8.95 -4.65
C GLY A 141 -13.44 -8.71 -3.14
N GLY A 142 -14.11 -7.63 -2.70
CA GLY A 142 -14.33 -7.38 -1.28
C GLY A 142 -15.56 -8.09 -0.72
N THR A 143 -15.82 -7.91 0.58
CA THR A 143 -16.94 -8.56 1.28
C THR A 143 -18.30 -8.10 0.77
N PHE A 144 -18.44 -6.82 0.43
CA PHE A 144 -19.69 -6.26 -0.07
C PHE A 144 -20.06 -6.81 -1.46
N ARG A 145 -19.04 -7.02 -2.32
CA ARG A 145 -19.22 -7.56 -3.66
C ARG A 145 -18.18 -8.64 -3.94
N PRO A 146 -18.44 -9.89 -3.53
CA PRO A 146 -17.51 -10.99 -3.75
C PRO A 146 -17.25 -11.23 -5.25
N ALA A 147 -16.07 -11.77 -5.56
CA ALA A 147 -15.69 -12.14 -6.92
C ALA A 147 -16.36 -13.47 -7.31
N THR A 148 -17.61 -13.43 -7.79
CA THR A 148 -18.26 -14.58 -8.41
C THR A 148 -18.01 -14.58 -9.92
N PRO A 149 -18.18 -15.74 -10.61
CA PRO A 149 -18.03 -15.80 -12.05
C PRO A 149 -18.91 -14.81 -12.80
N GLU A 150 -20.14 -14.59 -12.35
CA GLU A 150 -21.09 -13.65 -12.95
C GLU A 150 -20.60 -12.21 -12.80
N VAL A 151 -20.12 -11.85 -11.62
CA VAL A 151 -19.60 -10.50 -11.33
C VAL A 151 -18.32 -10.22 -12.09
N ILE A 152 -17.39 -11.21 -12.16
CA ILE A 152 -16.13 -11.07 -12.89
C ILE A 152 -16.39 -10.89 -14.38
N ASN A 153 -17.30 -11.68 -14.95
CA ASN A 153 -17.63 -11.59 -16.37
C ASN A 153 -18.37 -10.29 -16.72
N ALA A 154 -19.17 -9.76 -15.79
CA ALA A 154 -19.88 -8.52 -16.01
C ALA A 154 -18.96 -7.29 -15.91
N GLN A 155 -18.06 -7.21 -14.89
CA GLN A 155 -17.26 -6.00 -14.64
C GLN A 155 -16.17 -6.21 -13.56
N GLY A 156 -15.31 -7.17 -13.68
CA GLY A 156 -14.22 -7.41 -12.73
C GLY A 156 -13.05 -6.42 -12.75
N LYS A 157 -13.26 -5.18 -13.25
CA LYS A 157 -12.17 -4.27 -13.55
C LYS A 157 -12.36 -2.90 -12.87
N VAL A 158 -11.29 -2.12 -12.79
CA VAL A 158 -11.32 -0.72 -12.37
C VAL A 158 -12.20 0.03 -13.36
N SER A 159 -13.23 0.65 -12.87
CA SER A 159 -14.09 1.53 -13.68
C SER A 159 -14.47 2.76 -12.88
N SER A 160 -14.60 3.89 -13.55
CA SER A 160 -15.47 4.94 -13.06
C SER A 160 -16.92 4.42 -13.12
N PRO A 161 -17.82 4.82 -12.22
CA PRO A 161 -19.20 4.37 -12.23
C PRO A 161 -19.84 4.77 -13.56
N SER A 162 -20.13 3.79 -14.41
CA SER A 162 -21.21 3.98 -15.36
C SER A 162 -22.50 3.94 -14.56
N GLU A 163 -23.50 4.73 -14.91
CA GLU A 163 -24.76 4.96 -14.21
C GLU A 163 -25.56 3.71 -13.75
N SER A 164 -25.03 2.50 -13.96
CA SER A 164 -25.66 1.22 -13.68
C SER A 164 -25.40 0.63 -12.28
N TRP A 165 -24.71 1.35 -11.38
CA TRP A 165 -24.30 0.82 -10.07
C TRP A 165 -25.12 1.31 -8.88
N VAL A 166 -26.07 2.20 -9.11
CA VAL A 166 -26.97 2.71 -8.07
C VAL A 166 -28.27 1.94 -8.13
N THR A 167 -28.35 0.80 -7.47
CA THR A 167 -29.59 0.19 -6.99
C THR A 167 -29.35 -0.47 -5.65
#